data_1f56fc0e01160fc95d573471dd3f91ce
#
_entry.id   1f56fc0e01160fc95d573471dd3f91ce
#
_cell.length_a   1.000
_cell.length_b   1.000
_cell.length_c   1.000
_cell.angle_alpha   90.00
_cell.angle_beta   90.00
_cell.angle_gamma   90.00
#
_symmetry.space_group_name_H-M   'P 1'
#
loop_
_entity.id
_entity.type
_entity.pdbx_description
1 polymer ?
#
loop_
_entity_poly.entity_id
_entity_poly.type
_entity_poly.pdbx_seq_one_letter_code
_entity_poly.pdbx_strand_id
1 'polypeptide(L)'
;MERLTHADRACAVAAAAAHDLNDELTIIVNTTSCSLETLESGHPARPLLLDLQRAAQRCVWKTSGLLNYGARRGSRPVNVPMERLILESTEPALR
;
A
#
# COMPACT_ATOMS: atom_id res chain seq x y z
N MET A 1 -12.10 33.05 1.38
CA MET A 1 -11.18 31.96 1.13
C MET A 1 -10.95 31.12 2.35
N GLU A 2 -11.08 29.87 2.18
CA GLU A 2 -10.93 28.93 3.27
C GLU A 2 -9.51 28.61 3.57
N ARG A 3 -9.23 28.45 4.82
CA ARG A 3 -7.92 28.03 5.22
C ARG A 3 -7.95 26.61 5.69
N LEU A 4 -7.00 25.84 5.23
CA LEU A 4 -6.89 24.48 5.69
C LEU A 4 -6.46 24.46 7.15
N THR A 5 -7.08 23.62 7.93
CA THR A 5 -6.66 23.42 9.30
C THR A 5 -5.38 22.62 9.32
N HIS A 6 -4.76 22.54 10.50
CA HIS A 6 -3.59 21.72 10.66
C HIS A 6 -3.88 20.26 10.32
N ALA A 7 -5.05 19.79 10.75
CA ALA A 7 -5.43 18.42 10.48
C ALA A 7 -5.58 18.16 8.98
N ASP A 8 -6.17 19.13 8.28
CA ASP A 8 -6.35 18.99 6.84
C ASP A 8 -5.02 18.97 6.13
N ARG A 9 -4.10 19.83 6.55
CA ARG A 9 -2.79 19.86 5.94
C ARG A 9 -2.01 18.58 6.21
N ALA A 10 -2.08 18.10 7.45
CA ALA A 10 -1.40 16.88 7.81
C ALA A 10 -1.93 15.73 6.98
N CYS A 11 -3.24 15.71 6.77
CA CYS A 11 -3.85 14.65 5.97
C CYS A 11 -3.39 14.71 4.52
N ALA A 12 -3.29 15.93 3.97
CA ALA A 12 -2.85 16.09 2.60
C ALA A 12 -1.40 15.68 2.43
N VAL A 13 -0.54 16.04 3.39
CA VAL A 13 0.85 15.67 3.33
C VAL A 13 1.00 14.16 3.47
N ALA A 14 0.24 13.57 4.39
CA ALA A 14 0.30 12.13 4.58
C ALA A 14 -0.16 11.38 3.33
N ALA A 15 -1.20 11.89 2.68
CA ALA A 15 -1.69 11.26 1.46
C ALA A 15 -0.66 11.35 0.34
N ALA A 16 -0.01 12.50 0.21
CA ALA A 16 1.02 12.66 -0.82
C ALA A 16 2.20 11.74 -0.55
N ALA A 17 2.62 11.65 0.70
CA ALA A 17 3.72 10.76 1.07
C ALA A 17 3.35 9.32 0.83
N ALA A 18 2.12 8.94 1.17
CA ALA A 18 1.66 7.58 0.96
C ALA A 18 1.60 7.24 -0.51
N HIS A 19 1.21 8.20 -1.35
CA HIS A 19 1.17 7.99 -2.79
C HIS A 19 2.57 7.74 -3.33
N ASP A 20 3.52 8.57 -2.93
CA ASP A 20 4.89 8.40 -3.38
C ASP A 20 5.44 7.06 -2.90
N LEU A 21 5.19 6.73 -1.64
CA LEU A 21 5.66 5.47 -1.10
C LEU A 21 5.04 4.29 -1.83
N ASN A 22 3.76 4.41 -2.17
CA ASN A 22 3.07 3.35 -2.88
C ASN A 22 3.71 3.12 -4.25
N ASP A 23 4.12 4.19 -4.93
CA ASP A 23 4.79 4.05 -6.22
C ASP A 23 6.11 3.32 -6.05
N GLU A 24 6.88 3.66 -5.03
CA GLU A 24 8.15 2.99 -4.79
C GLU A 24 7.96 1.52 -4.46
N LEU A 25 6.96 1.23 -3.63
CA LEU A 25 6.68 -0.15 -3.26
C LEU A 25 6.22 -0.97 -4.46
N THR A 26 5.49 -0.35 -5.37
CA THR A 26 5.06 -1.03 -6.58
C THR A 26 6.26 -1.42 -7.43
N ILE A 27 7.25 -0.54 -7.49
CA ILE A 27 8.48 -0.85 -8.21
C ILE A 27 9.17 -2.06 -7.56
N ILE A 28 9.19 -2.09 -6.24
CA ILE A 28 9.81 -3.21 -5.53
C ILE A 28 9.08 -4.51 -5.84
N VAL A 29 7.75 -4.48 -5.81
CA VAL A 29 6.97 -5.67 -6.11
C VAL A 29 7.24 -6.15 -7.52
N ASN A 30 7.25 -5.24 -8.48
CA ASN A 30 7.48 -5.61 -9.86
C ASN A 30 8.89 -6.14 -10.07
N THR A 31 9.86 -5.53 -9.42
CA THR A 31 11.25 -5.96 -9.54
C THR A 31 11.43 -7.35 -8.95
N THR A 32 10.82 -7.61 -7.80
CA THR A 32 10.91 -8.94 -7.21
C THR A 32 10.21 -9.98 -8.06
N SER A 33 9.09 -9.61 -8.70
CA SER A 33 8.41 -10.53 -9.60
C SER A 33 9.31 -10.91 -10.77
N CYS A 34 9.96 -9.92 -11.37
CA CYS A 34 10.87 -10.18 -12.49
C CYS A 34 12.03 -11.05 -12.03
N SER A 35 12.56 -10.77 -10.86
CA SER A 35 13.67 -11.56 -10.34
C SER A 35 13.26 -13.01 -10.13
N LEU A 36 12.06 -13.22 -9.59
CA LEU A 36 11.57 -14.57 -9.36
C LEU A 36 11.39 -15.35 -10.67
N GLU A 37 11.01 -14.63 -11.73
CA GLU A 37 10.84 -15.28 -13.02
C GLU A 37 12.15 -15.72 -13.64
N THR A 38 13.22 -15.04 -13.29
CA THR A 38 14.52 -15.38 -13.88
C THR A 38 15.31 -16.39 -13.06
N LEU A 39 14.94 -16.59 -11.81
CA LEU A 39 15.65 -17.54 -10.96
C LEU A 39 15.12 -18.95 -11.15
N GLU A 40 16.03 -19.91 -11.10
CA GLU A 40 15.64 -21.29 -11.16
C GLU A 40 14.81 -21.66 -9.93
N SER A 41 13.97 -22.67 -10.08
CA SER A 41 13.01 -23.00 -9.06
C SER A 41 13.65 -23.39 -7.74
N GLY A 42 14.86 -23.93 -7.77
CA GLY A 42 15.52 -24.31 -6.53
C GLY A 42 16.49 -23.29 -5.99
N HIS A 43 16.52 -22.09 -6.57
CA HIS A 43 17.50 -21.11 -6.15
C HIS A 43 17.25 -20.67 -4.71
N PRO A 44 18.30 -20.62 -3.87
CA PRO A 44 18.12 -20.27 -2.47
C PRO A 44 17.62 -18.87 -2.23
N ALA A 45 17.72 -17.98 -3.18
CA ALA A 45 17.21 -16.62 -3.02
C ALA A 45 15.70 -16.53 -3.21
N ARG A 46 15.06 -17.57 -3.79
CA ARG A 46 13.64 -17.49 -4.06
C ARG A 46 12.78 -17.26 -2.82
N PRO A 47 12.96 -18.03 -1.75
CA PRO A 47 12.12 -17.78 -0.59
C PRO A 47 12.35 -16.39 0.02
N LEU A 48 13.58 -15.89 -0.08
CA LEU A 48 13.88 -14.56 0.43
C LEU A 48 13.17 -13.49 -0.38
N LEU A 49 13.18 -13.64 -1.69
CA LEU A 49 12.49 -12.69 -2.57
C LEU A 49 10.99 -12.76 -2.39
N LEU A 50 10.46 -13.95 -2.14
CA LEU A 50 9.03 -14.09 -1.88
C LEU A 50 8.64 -13.38 -0.59
N ASP A 51 9.47 -13.50 0.43
CA ASP A 51 9.20 -12.80 1.68
C ASP A 51 9.23 -11.29 1.48
N LEU A 52 10.22 -10.83 0.75
CA LEU A 52 10.34 -9.41 0.44
C LEU A 52 9.12 -8.92 -0.34
N GLN A 53 8.72 -9.68 -1.34
CA GLN A 53 7.59 -9.30 -2.15
C GLN A 53 6.30 -9.21 -1.32
N ARG A 54 6.11 -10.18 -0.44
CA ARG A 54 4.94 -10.18 0.42
C ARG A 54 4.92 -8.99 1.35
N ALA A 55 6.08 -8.65 1.90
CA ALA A 55 6.18 -7.49 2.76
C ALA A 55 5.85 -6.21 2.01
N ALA A 56 6.38 -6.09 0.80
CA ALA A 56 6.11 -4.91 -0.02
C ALA A 56 4.63 -4.83 -0.38
N GLN A 57 4.02 -5.96 -0.70
CA GLN A 57 2.60 -5.96 -1.02
C GLN A 57 1.75 -5.54 0.16
N ARG A 58 2.11 -6.00 1.36
CA ARG A 58 1.38 -5.57 2.55
C ARG A 58 1.51 -4.07 2.76
N CYS A 59 2.68 -3.53 2.48
CA CYS A 59 2.87 -2.10 2.59
C CYS A 59 2.04 -1.34 1.56
N VAL A 60 1.95 -1.87 0.35
CA VAL A 60 1.13 -1.24 -0.68
C VAL A 60 -0.32 -1.17 -0.22
N TRP A 61 -0.81 -2.23 0.37
CA TRP A 61 -2.19 -2.23 0.84
C TRP A 61 -2.41 -1.27 1.98
N LYS A 62 -1.44 -1.18 2.89
CA LYS A 62 -1.57 -0.24 3.99
C LYS A 62 -1.53 1.20 3.51
N THR A 63 -0.65 1.51 2.57
CA THR A 63 -0.58 2.86 2.04
C THR A 63 -1.79 3.19 1.19
N SER A 64 -2.32 2.20 0.46
CA SER A 64 -3.54 2.41 -0.30
C SER A 64 -4.72 2.69 0.62
N GLY A 65 -4.77 2.01 1.75
CA GLY A 65 -5.79 2.28 2.74
C GLY A 65 -5.70 3.69 3.27
N LEU A 66 -4.48 4.15 3.53
CA LEU A 66 -4.26 5.50 3.98
C LEU A 66 -4.71 6.52 2.94
N LEU A 67 -4.39 6.27 1.69
CA LEU A 67 -4.80 7.15 0.61
C LEU A 67 -6.31 7.23 0.52
N ASN A 68 -6.97 6.10 0.57
CA ASN A 68 -8.42 6.06 0.51
C ASN A 68 -9.03 6.78 1.70
N TYR A 69 -8.47 6.58 2.87
CA TYR A 69 -8.98 7.23 4.06
C TYR A 69 -8.84 8.74 3.95
N GLY A 70 -7.69 9.20 3.52
CA GLY A 70 -7.45 10.63 3.38
C GLY A 70 -8.38 11.27 2.35
N ALA A 71 -8.57 10.60 1.24
CA ALA A 71 -9.45 11.13 0.20
C ALA A 71 -10.89 11.20 0.68
N ARG A 72 -11.33 10.19 1.42
CA ARG A 72 -12.70 10.17 1.90
C ARG A 72 -12.94 11.19 2.98
N ARG A 73 -11.93 11.42 3.79
CA ARG A 73 -12.06 12.45 4.81
C ARG A 73 -12.32 13.80 4.19
N GLY A 74 -11.71 14.05 3.06
CA GLY A 74 -11.86 15.33 2.42
C GLY A 74 -13.20 15.53 1.75
N SER A 75 -13.91 14.45 1.44
CA SER A 75 -15.17 14.61 0.74
C SER A 75 -16.34 14.51 1.69
N ARG A 76 -16.51 13.40 2.37
CA ARG A 76 -17.64 13.26 3.28
C ARG A 76 -17.59 11.88 3.89
N PRO A 77 -18.38 11.67 4.93
CA PRO A 77 -18.42 10.35 5.56
C PRO A 77 -18.85 9.28 4.57
N VAL A 78 -18.20 8.18 4.64
CA VAL A 78 -18.50 7.06 3.79
C VAL A 78 -18.90 5.89 4.66
N ASN A 79 -19.90 5.18 4.21
CA ASN A 79 -20.40 4.08 5.00
C ASN A 79 -19.54 2.85 4.95
N VAL A 80 -18.71 2.73 3.96
CA VAL A 80 -17.85 1.57 3.86
C VAL A 80 -16.77 1.66 4.93
N PRO A 81 -16.72 0.72 5.87
CA PRO A 81 -15.71 0.77 6.91
C PRO A 81 -14.32 0.55 6.35
N MET A 82 -13.40 1.33 6.85
CA MET A 82 -12.02 1.18 6.46
C MET A 82 -11.50 -0.20 6.78
N GLU A 83 -11.86 -0.71 7.93
CA GLU A 83 -11.40 -2.02 8.34
C GLU A 83 -11.87 -3.10 7.39
N ARG A 84 -13.04 -2.91 6.79
CA ARG A 84 -13.52 -3.89 5.84
C ARG A 84 -12.66 -3.92 4.59
N LEU A 85 -12.27 -2.76 4.11
CA LEU A 85 -11.37 -2.69 2.97
C LEU A 85 -10.03 -3.33 3.29
N ILE A 86 -9.55 -3.08 4.49
CA ILE A 86 -8.27 -3.63 4.90
C ILE A 86 -8.37 -5.15 5.00
N LEU A 87 -9.44 -5.64 5.55
CA LEU A 87 -9.61 -7.09 5.68
C LEU A 87 -9.67 -7.75 4.32
N GLU A 88 -10.40 -7.17 3.41
CA GLU A 88 -10.49 -7.74 2.08
C GLU A 88 -9.15 -7.72 1.38
N SER A 89 -8.39 -6.68 1.62
CA SER A 89 -7.08 -6.55 0.99
C SER A 89 -6.06 -7.51 1.58
N THR A 90 -6.11 -7.71 2.89
CA THR A 90 -5.12 -8.56 3.54
C THR A 90 -5.43 -10.03 3.42
N GLU A 91 -6.67 -10.37 3.20
CA GLU A 91 -7.06 -11.77 3.16
C GLU A 91 -6.28 -12.58 2.14
N PRO A 92 -6.17 -12.14 0.90
CA PRO A 92 -5.37 -12.90 -0.06
C PRO A 92 -3.92 -13.02 0.35
N ALA A 93 -3.40 -12.04 1.05
CA ALA A 93 -2.00 -12.07 1.47
C ALA A 93 -1.76 -13.10 2.56
N LEU A 94 -2.79 -13.44 3.30
CA LEU A 94 -2.66 -14.43 4.37
C LEU A 94 -2.69 -15.85 3.87
N ARG A 95 -3.10 -16.04 2.64
CA ARG A 95 -3.13 -17.39 2.05
C ARG A 95 -1.80 -17.80 1.46
#